data_a99f0a0fa0274d3d7041ba09235d9459
#
_entry.id   a99f0a0fa0274d3d7041ba09235d9459
#
_cell.length_a   1.000
_cell.length_b   1.000
_cell.length_c   1.000
_cell.angle_alpha   90.00
_cell.angle_beta   90.00
_cell.angle_gamma   90.00
#
_symmetry.space_group_name_H-M   'P 1'
#
loop_
_entity.id
_entity.type
_entity.pdbx_description
1 polymer ?
#
loop_
_entity_poly.entity_id
_entity_poly.type
_entity_poly.pdbx_seq_one_letter_code
_entity_poly.pdbx_strand_id
1 'polypeptide(L)'
;MDLSPTQRQLEIRDGVTTVLAAHGASESDVPVSPEPGYDPGLWSELVSSGWVTVGFPEALGGRGGELSDLVVVGEALGNGPVMSPFHGGIVLCGQALLAAAGGGERLRALLAGERTFTYCNWEGFDQPGETQPNVVASESRSGWQLDGSARLVPYGADVDELLVMAHVRAGEQQGPTLFAVPGSSSGLMTNPVPTIGGDRCSDVAFSRVEVDASHVVGEVGQATEWLPRVIDVGRVVIAAEMVGAAAGALSHATHWASTRVQFNAAIGSLQAVQHRLADAFIDVVTAQDSVYDAAGIIDRGEEARVAAAEAKAYCSDACRRVTAAAHQIWGGEGIYSDQPLHLWHRRVAALVPILGSVRNLRSIVAASVLSDSGAQ
;
A
#
# COMPACT_ATOMS: atom_id res chain seq x y z
N MET A 1 -13.48 -21.96 -1.03
CA MET A 1 -13.82 -20.89 -0.08
C MET A 1 -14.93 -20.05 -0.71
N ASP A 2 -15.92 -19.58 0.05
CA ASP A 2 -16.90 -18.62 -0.47
C ASP A 2 -16.24 -17.23 -0.37
N LEU A 3 -15.99 -16.60 -1.51
CA LEU A 3 -15.38 -15.28 -1.63
C LEU A 3 -16.43 -14.16 -1.81
N SER A 4 -17.71 -14.49 -1.64
CA SER A 4 -18.77 -13.47 -1.68
C SER A 4 -18.59 -12.47 -0.54
N PRO A 5 -18.71 -11.15 -0.83
CA PRO A 5 -18.54 -10.14 0.20
C PRO A 5 -19.58 -10.28 1.30
N THR A 6 -19.15 -10.16 2.54
CA THR A 6 -20.04 -10.14 3.71
C THR A 6 -20.85 -8.83 3.76
N GLN A 7 -21.96 -8.79 4.53
CA GLN A 7 -22.73 -7.57 4.72
C GLN A 7 -21.86 -6.42 5.26
N ARG A 8 -20.95 -6.71 6.20
CA ARG A 8 -19.99 -5.75 6.72
C ARG A 8 -19.07 -5.17 5.63
N GLN A 9 -18.55 -6.01 4.75
CA GLN A 9 -17.69 -5.59 3.65
C GLN A 9 -18.44 -4.72 2.63
N LEU A 10 -19.71 -5.02 2.37
CA LEU A 10 -20.58 -4.16 1.57
C LEU A 10 -20.75 -2.76 2.20
N GLU A 11 -21.03 -2.71 3.50
CA GLU A 11 -21.17 -1.45 4.25
C GLU A 11 -19.87 -0.63 4.26
N ILE A 12 -18.71 -1.27 4.42
CA ILE A 12 -17.39 -0.63 4.34
C ILE A 12 -17.19 -0.01 2.96
N ARG A 13 -17.41 -0.80 1.90
CA ARG A 13 -17.25 -0.34 0.52
C ARG A 13 -18.15 0.86 0.23
N ASP A 14 -19.43 0.76 0.58
CA ASP A 14 -20.41 1.81 0.33
C ASP A 14 -20.07 3.09 1.12
N GLY A 15 -19.61 2.94 2.37
CA GLY A 15 -19.17 4.05 3.21
C GLY A 15 -17.95 4.78 2.64
N VAL A 16 -16.89 4.05 2.26
CA VAL A 16 -15.70 4.64 1.62
C VAL A 16 -16.08 5.31 0.30
N THR A 17 -16.86 4.64 -0.54
CA THR A 17 -17.30 5.18 -1.85
C THR A 17 -18.11 6.46 -1.68
N THR A 18 -18.97 6.54 -0.64
CA THR A 18 -19.75 7.75 -0.34
C THR A 18 -18.85 8.92 0.01
N VAL A 19 -17.82 8.70 0.85
CA VAL A 19 -16.83 9.74 1.19
C VAL A 19 -16.06 10.19 -0.06
N LEU A 20 -15.61 9.25 -0.88
CA LEU A 20 -14.91 9.54 -2.14
C LEU A 20 -15.77 10.39 -3.08
N ALA A 21 -17.04 10.04 -3.24
CA ALA A 21 -17.97 10.77 -4.10
C ALA A 21 -18.24 12.20 -3.58
N ALA A 22 -18.35 12.38 -2.27
CA ALA A 22 -18.54 13.69 -1.65
C ALA A 22 -17.37 14.66 -1.92
N HIS A 23 -16.18 14.13 -2.15
CA HIS A 23 -14.97 14.90 -2.48
C HIS A 23 -14.64 14.93 -3.99
N GLY A 24 -15.58 14.53 -4.86
CA GLY A 24 -15.38 14.53 -6.32
C GLY A 24 -14.35 13.52 -6.82
N ALA A 25 -13.89 12.59 -5.97
CA ALA A 25 -12.87 11.61 -6.32
C ALA A 25 -13.30 10.54 -7.32
N SER A 26 -14.58 10.53 -7.70
CA SER A 26 -15.17 9.67 -8.74
C SER A 26 -15.33 10.37 -10.09
N GLU A 27 -15.05 11.67 -10.17
CA GLU A 27 -15.23 12.48 -11.37
C GLU A 27 -13.90 12.76 -12.08
N SER A 28 -13.99 13.10 -13.37
CA SER A 28 -12.84 13.30 -14.26
C SER A 28 -11.91 14.46 -13.90
N ASP A 29 -12.25 15.27 -12.91
CA ASP A 29 -11.52 16.46 -12.52
C ASP A 29 -10.65 16.26 -11.25
N VAL A 30 -10.20 15.04 -10.99
CA VAL A 30 -9.26 14.81 -9.87
C VAL A 30 -7.99 15.60 -10.15
N PRO A 31 -7.69 16.68 -9.39
CA PRO A 31 -6.52 17.50 -9.64
C PRO A 31 -5.26 16.65 -9.51
N VAL A 32 -4.31 16.82 -10.41
CA VAL A 32 -2.95 16.35 -10.17
C VAL A 32 -2.52 16.96 -8.85
N SER A 33 -2.44 16.10 -7.86
CA SER A 33 -2.26 16.32 -6.44
C SER A 33 -1.71 17.69 -6.01
N PRO A 34 -2.49 18.49 -5.24
CA PRO A 34 -1.93 19.64 -4.54
C PRO A 34 -0.89 19.18 -3.49
N GLU A 35 -0.07 20.09 -3.00
CA GLU A 35 0.66 19.81 -1.76
C GLU A 35 -0.35 19.55 -0.61
N PRO A 36 -0.21 18.48 0.18
CA PRO A 36 0.92 17.55 0.40
C PRO A 36 0.94 16.27 -0.46
N GLY A 37 0.26 16.18 -1.58
CA GLY A 37 0.24 14.99 -2.43
C GLY A 37 -0.98 14.09 -2.22
N TYR A 38 -1.94 14.52 -1.42
CA TYR A 38 -3.28 13.96 -1.23
C TYR A 38 -4.23 15.09 -0.82
N ASP A 39 -5.54 14.86 -0.88
CA ASP A 39 -6.54 15.79 -0.38
C ASP A 39 -6.65 15.67 1.16
N PRO A 40 -6.24 16.69 1.94
CA PRO A 40 -6.31 16.65 3.39
C PRO A 40 -7.76 16.58 3.92
N GLY A 41 -8.73 17.18 3.21
CA GLY A 41 -10.15 17.16 3.59
C GLY A 41 -10.71 15.75 3.46
N LEU A 42 -10.51 15.13 2.29
CA LEU A 42 -10.87 13.73 2.05
C LEU A 42 -10.22 12.80 3.08
N TRP A 43 -8.91 12.96 3.32
CA TRP A 43 -8.20 12.12 4.27
C TRP A 43 -8.74 12.28 5.71
N SER A 44 -8.99 13.51 6.15
CA SER A 44 -9.58 13.79 7.46
C SER A 44 -10.96 13.15 7.63
N GLU A 45 -11.79 13.16 6.58
CA GLU A 45 -13.11 12.53 6.62
C GLU A 45 -13.01 11.00 6.63
N LEU A 46 -12.11 10.39 5.86
CA LEU A 46 -11.86 8.94 5.88
C LEU A 46 -11.38 8.46 7.27
N VAL A 47 -10.52 9.23 7.94
CA VAL A 47 -10.06 8.91 9.30
C VAL A 47 -11.19 9.11 10.31
N SER A 48 -11.86 10.27 10.34
CA SER A 48 -12.90 10.60 11.31
C SER A 48 -14.15 9.73 11.18
N SER A 49 -14.48 9.27 9.96
CA SER A 49 -15.52 8.27 9.73
C SER A 49 -15.11 6.86 10.19
N GLY A 50 -13.83 6.64 10.46
CA GLY A 50 -13.25 5.37 10.89
C GLY A 50 -13.15 4.28 9.82
N TRP A 51 -13.43 4.59 8.54
CA TRP A 51 -13.37 3.57 7.50
C TRP A 51 -11.95 3.02 7.28
N VAL A 52 -10.92 3.86 7.43
CA VAL A 52 -9.52 3.43 7.29
C VAL A 52 -8.97 2.72 8.53
N THR A 53 -9.75 2.63 9.61
CA THR A 53 -9.33 1.98 10.87
C THR A 53 -9.97 0.61 11.10
N VAL A 54 -10.70 0.08 10.11
CA VAL A 54 -11.16 -1.32 10.11
C VAL A 54 -9.96 -2.28 10.11
N GLY A 55 -10.13 -3.47 10.68
CA GLY A 55 -9.02 -4.42 10.85
C GLY A 55 -8.09 -4.12 12.05
N PHE A 56 -8.33 -3.03 12.79
CA PHE A 56 -7.61 -2.72 14.03
C PHE A 56 -8.52 -2.90 15.26
N PRO A 57 -7.94 -3.30 16.43
CA PRO A 57 -8.71 -3.55 17.65
C PRO A 57 -9.46 -2.30 18.16
N GLU A 58 -10.71 -2.46 18.57
CA GLU A 58 -11.54 -1.39 19.14
C GLU A 58 -10.92 -0.78 20.42
N ALA A 59 -10.27 -1.60 21.24
CA ALA A 59 -9.56 -1.16 22.44
C ALA A 59 -8.40 -0.17 22.15
N LEU A 60 -7.94 -0.11 20.89
CA LEU A 60 -6.88 0.79 20.43
C LEU A 60 -7.42 1.90 19.50
N GLY A 61 -8.73 2.07 19.38
CA GLY A 61 -9.34 3.10 18.55
C GLY A 61 -9.70 2.65 17.14
N GLY A 62 -9.52 1.36 16.81
CA GLY A 62 -9.96 0.78 15.54
C GLY A 62 -11.47 0.47 15.52
N ARG A 63 -11.97 0.00 14.39
CA ARG A 63 -13.36 -0.46 14.21
C ARG A 63 -13.52 -1.98 14.30
N GLY A 64 -12.50 -2.69 14.76
CA GLY A 64 -12.51 -4.16 14.75
C GLY A 64 -12.54 -4.72 13.33
N GLY A 65 -12.81 -6.01 13.21
CA GLY A 65 -12.83 -6.73 11.94
C GLY A 65 -11.49 -7.41 11.62
N GLU A 66 -11.35 -7.83 10.38
CA GLU A 66 -10.25 -8.65 9.89
C GLU A 66 -9.47 -7.91 8.77
N LEU A 67 -8.38 -8.49 8.29
CA LEU A 67 -7.62 -7.94 7.16
C LEU A 67 -8.47 -7.89 5.89
N SER A 68 -9.33 -8.88 5.68
CA SER A 68 -10.26 -8.91 4.56
C SER A 68 -11.20 -7.68 4.52
N ASP A 69 -11.53 -7.10 5.66
CA ASP A 69 -12.27 -5.82 5.73
C ASP A 69 -11.40 -4.63 5.28
N LEU A 70 -10.12 -4.63 5.66
CA LEU A 70 -9.15 -3.59 5.27
C LEU A 70 -8.82 -3.65 3.77
N VAL A 71 -8.84 -4.84 3.17
CA VAL A 71 -8.73 -5.08 1.72
C VAL A 71 -9.83 -4.34 0.96
N VAL A 72 -11.08 -4.38 1.44
CA VAL A 72 -12.20 -3.64 0.83
C VAL A 72 -11.95 -2.14 0.78
N VAL A 73 -11.33 -1.57 1.83
CA VAL A 73 -10.94 -0.16 1.84
C VAL A 73 -9.90 0.13 0.76
N GLY A 74 -8.87 -0.74 0.65
CA GLY A 74 -7.85 -0.61 -0.39
C GLY A 74 -8.45 -0.64 -1.80
N GLU A 75 -9.35 -1.58 -2.10
CA GLU A 75 -10.05 -1.65 -3.38
C GLU A 75 -10.87 -0.38 -3.66
N ALA A 76 -11.62 0.11 -2.67
CA ALA A 76 -12.45 1.30 -2.86
C ALA A 76 -11.61 2.55 -3.13
N LEU A 77 -10.49 2.73 -2.40
CA LEU A 77 -9.54 3.82 -2.64
C LEU A 77 -8.89 3.75 -4.02
N GLY A 78 -8.50 2.54 -4.45
CA GLY A 78 -7.94 2.32 -5.78
C GLY A 78 -8.93 2.61 -6.89
N ASN A 79 -10.20 2.23 -6.71
CA ASN A 79 -11.26 2.49 -7.67
C ASN A 79 -11.50 3.99 -7.89
N GLY A 80 -11.37 4.80 -6.83
CA GLY A 80 -11.51 6.24 -6.86
C GLY A 80 -10.26 7.02 -7.30
N PRO A 81 -9.24 6.45 -7.89
CA PRO A 81 -7.84 6.84 -8.17
C PRO A 81 -7.28 7.96 -7.29
N VAL A 82 -7.49 7.86 -5.98
CA VAL A 82 -7.05 8.88 -5.02
C VAL A 82 -5.69 8.55 -4.42
N MET A 83 -4.89 9.60 -4.22
CA MET A 83 -3.64 9.53 -3.47
C MET A 83 -3.96 9.68 -1.98
N SER A 84 -3.42 8.79 -1.15
CA SER A 84 -3.62 8.85 0.29
C SER A 84 -2.47 8.19 1.06
N PRO A 85 -2.22 8.58 2.30
CA PRO A 85 -1.24 7.91 3.16
C PRO A 85 -1.75 6.55 3.70
N PHE A 86 -2.77 5.94 3.10
CA PHE A 86 -3.42 4.74 3.61
C PHE A 86 -2.46 3.56 3.75
N HIS A 87 -1.83 3.10 2.66
CA HIS A 87 -0.98 1.91 2.73
C HIS A 87 0.30 2.13 3.56
N GLY A 88 0.92 3.31 3.47
CA GLY A 88 2.15 3.62 4.21
C GLY A 88 1.90 3.94 5.68
N GLY A 89 0.97 4.86 5.93
CA GLY A 89 0.64 5.35 7.27
C GLY A 89 -0.24 4.38 8.05
N ILE A 90 -1.45 4.13 7.58
CA ILE A 90 -2.41 3.30 8.33
C ILE A 90 -2.00 1.82 8.30
N VAL A 91 -1.80 1.24 7.11
CA VAL A 91 -1.60 -0.22 7.01
C VAL A 91 -0.24 -0.61 7.57
N LEU A 92 0.85 -0.16 6.98
CA LEU A 92 2.18 -0.62 7.38
C LEU A 92 2.57 -0.12 8.78
N CYS A 93 2.44 1.19 9.04
CA CYS A 93 2.78 1.73 10.35
C CYS A 93 1.83 1.21 11.44
N GLY A 94 0.52 1.15 11.16
CA GLY A 94 -0.47 0.62 12.09
C GLY A 94 -0.23 -0.83 12.46
N GLN A 95 0.06 -1.69 11.48
CA GLN A 95 0.36 -3.11 11.73
C GLN A 95 1.68 -3.30 12.48
N ALA A 96 2.70 -2.51 12.20
CA ALA A 96 3.95 -2.56 12.95
C ALA A 96 3.78 -2.11 14.40
N LEU A 97 3.04 -1.02 14.64
CA LEU A 97 2.74 -0.53 15.98
C LEU A 97 1.84 -1.50 16.76
N LEU A 98 0.98 -2.25 16.07
CA LEU A 98 0.17 -3.31 16.68
C LEU A 98 1.00 -4.54 17.07
N ALA A 99 1.96 -4.91 16.23
CA ALA A 99 2.79 -6.10 16.43
C ALA A 99 3.92 -5.87 17.44
N ALA A 100 4.49 -4.68 17.48
CA ALA A 100 5.63 -4.36 18.33
C ALA A 100 5.20 -4.03 19.78
N ALA A 101 5.89 -4.59 20.77
CA ALA A 101 5.64 -4.28 22.17
C ALA A 101 5.78 -2.75 22.41
N GLY A 102 4.86 -2.16 23.18
CA GLY A 102 4.87 -0.72 23.46
C GLY A 102 4.36 0.21 22.36
N GLY A 103 3.94 -0.31 21.21
CA GLY A 103 3.43 0.51 20.10
C GLY A 103 2.03 1.08 20.30
N GLY A 104 1.28 0.61 21.30
CA GLY A 104 -0.15 0.87 21.45
C GLY A 104 -0.54 2.36 21.63
N GLU A 105 0.27 3.20 22.27
CA GLU A 105 -0.01 4.64 22.40
C GLU A 105 0.10 5.34 21.04
N ARG A 106 1.18 5.07 20.29
CA ARG A 106 1.37 5.60 18.94
C ARG A 106 0.29 5.11 17.99
N LEU A 107 -0.12 3.84 18.12
CA LEU A 107 -1.21 3.29 17.32
C LEU A 107 -2.54 4.03 17.58
N ARG A 108 -2.88 4.32 18.85
CA ARG A 108 -4.09 5.12 19.15
C ARG A 108 -4.01 6.51 18.52
N ALA A 109 -2.88 7.19 18.63
CA ALA A 109 -2.69 8.51 18.03
C ALA A 109 -2.80 8.47 16.50
N LEU A 110 -2.28 7.42 15.84
CA LEU A 110 -2.42 7.20 14.40
C LEU A 110 -3.89 6.99 14.01
N LEU A 111 -4.59 6.07 14.67
CA LEU A 111 -5.98 5.72 14.33
C LEU A 111 -6.97 6.86 14.64
N ALA A 112 -6.66 7.70 15.63
CA ALA A 112 -7.42 8.93 15.93
C ALA A 112 -7.12 10.08 14.97
N GLY A 113 -6.09 9.96 14.11
CA GLY A 113 -5.63 11.04 13.23
C GLY A 113 -4.92 12.18 13.98
N GLU A 114 -4.51 11.96 15.23
CA GLU A 114 -3.81 12.94 16.06
C GLU A 114 -2.34 13.09 15.66
N ARG A 115 -1.75 12.01 15.10
CA ARG A 115 -0.39 11.97 14.56
C ARG A 115 -0.33 11.24 13.25
N THR A 116 0.52 11.72 12.38
CA THR A 116 0.83 11.12 11.08
C THR A 116 2.14 10.35 11.12
N PHE A 117 2.15 9.17 10.50
CA PHE A 117 3.31 8.30 10.43
C PHE A 117 3.58 7.86 9.00
N THR A 118 4.84 7.57 8.71
CA THR A 118 5.22 6.84 7.50
C THR A 118 6.32 5.83 7.79
N TYR A 119 6.37 4.76 7.00
CA TYR A 119 7.43 3.77 7.09
C TYR A 119 8.70 4.25 6.34
N CYS A 120 9.85 3.84 6.84
CA CYS A 120 11.14 4.24 6.29
C CYS A 120 12.14 3.09 6.34
N ASN A 121 12.74 2.76 5.18
CA ASN A 121 13.81 1.78 5.06
C ASN A 121 13.41 0.33 5.43
N TRP A 122 12.21 -0.11 5.03
CA TRP A 122 11.73 -1.47 5.32
C TRP A 122 12.02 -2.48 4.20
N GLU A 123 12.26 -2.01 2.98
CA GLU A 123 12.57 -2.88 1.84
C GLU A 123 13.89 -3.62 2.07
N GLY A 124 13.88 -4.92 1.78
CA GLY A 124 15.06 -5.79 1.93
C GLY A 124 15.17 -6.52 3.27
N PHE A 125 14.42 -6.13 4.31
CA PHE A 125 14.42 -6.85 5.59
C PHE A 125 13.62 -8.16 5.57
N ASP A 126 12.77 -8.35 4.59
CA ASP A 126 11.98 -9.57 4.40
C ASP A 126 12.70 -10.65 3.58
N GLN A 127 13.91 -10.36 3.07
CA GLN A 127 14.69 -11.27 2.23
C GLN A 127 15.98 -11.70 2.95
N PRO A 128 16.10 -12.96 3.39
CA PRO A 128 17.32 -13.47 4.00
C PRO A 128 18.51 -13.36 3.02
N GLY A 129 19.54 -12.61 3.42
CA GLY A 129 20.81 -12.51 2.68
C GLY A 129 20.91 -11.34 1.70
N GLU A 130 19.90 -10.52 1.53
CA GLU A 130 19.98 -9.31 0.72
C GLU A 130 20.10 -8.04 1.55
N THR A 131 21.11 -7.27 1.22
CA THR A 131 21.44 -5.89 1.57
C THR A 131 21.56 -5.54 3.05
N GLN A 132 22.71 -4.97 3.37
CA GLN A 132 22.88 -4.26 4.64
C GLN A 132 21.89 -3.09 4.69
N PRO A 133 21.21 -2.87 5.83
CA PRO A 133 20.30 -1.76 5.98
C PRO A 133 21.04 -0.45 5.73
N ASN A 134 20.40 0.44 4.96
CA ASN A 134 20.96 1.74 4.64
C ASN A 134 20.96 2.70 5.84
N VAL A 135 20.25 2.36 6.93
CA VAL A 135 20.23 3.11 8.18
C VAL A 135 20.76 2.22 9.30
N VAL A 136 21.72 2.76 10.03
CA VAL A 136 22.39 2.09 11.15
C VAL A 136 22.11 2.87 12.43
N ALA A 137 21.83 2.15 13.53
CA ALA A 137 21.70 2.73 14.83
C ALA A 137 22.88 2.29 15.73
N SER A 138 23.46 3.26 16.42
CA SER A 138 24.54 3.07 17.39
C SER A 138 24.14 3.61 18.75
N GLU A 139 24.60 3.00 19.84
CA GLU A 139 24.37 3.54 21.17
C GLU A 139 25.03 4.92 21.33
N SER A 140 24.32 5.83 21.98
CA SER A 140 24.80 7.16 22.33
C SER A 140 24.60 7.43 23.84
N ARG A 141 25.07 8.58 24.32
CA ARG A 141 24.87 8.97 25.74
C ARG A 141 23.40 9.25 26.07
N SER A 142 22.62 9.65 25.08
CA SER A 142 21.20 10.00 25.19
C SER A 142 20.25 8.86 24.83
N GLY A 143 20.77 7.76 24.30
CA GLY A 143 20.00 6.61 23.79
C GLY A 143 20.61 6.06 22.52
N TRP A 144 20.11 6.50 21.35
CA TRP A 144 20.53 5.99 20.04
C TRP A 144 20.88 7.12 19.08
N GLN A 145 21.87 6.89 18.23
CA GLN A 145 22.23 7.74 17.11
C GLN A 145 21.99 6.99 15.80
N LEU A 146 21.20 7.55 14.90
CA LEU A 146 20.92 7.00 13.58
C LEU A 146 21.73 7.72 12.50
N ASP A 147 22.37 6.94 11.62
CA ASP A 147 23.12 7.42 10.46
C ASP A 147 22.75 6.60 9.23
N GLY A 148 22.65 7.25 8.06
CA GLY A 148 22.37 6.59 6.81
C GLY A 148 21.37 7.34 5.94
N SER A 149 20.67 6.61 5.07
CA SER A 149 19.66 7.20 4.19
C SER A 149 18.59 6.19 3.79
N ALA A 150 17.41 6.69 3.46
CA ALA A 150 16.32 5.92 2.85
C ALA A 150 15.80 6.66 1.62
N ARG A 151 15.37 5.94 0.61
CA ARG A 151 14.87 6.51 -0.64
C ARG A 151 13.37 6.30 -0.77
N LEU A 152 12.73 7.25 -1.46
CA LEU A 152 11.31 7.16 -1.82
C LEU A 152 10.37 6.88 -0.64
N VAL A 153 10.67 7.50 0.51
CA VAL A 153 9.83 7.41 1.72
C VAL A 153 8.52 8.14 1.45
N PRO A 154 7.36 7.44 1.47
CA PRO A 154 6.07 8.06 1.19
C PRO A 154 5.77 9.16 2.20
N TYR A 155 5.43 10.37 1.75
CA TYR A 155 5.11 11.53 2.59
C TYR A 155 6.16 11.87 3.66
N GLY A 156 7.42 11.48 3.46
CA GLY A 156 8.48 11.56 4.47
C GLY A 156 8.83 12.97 4.94
N ALA A 157 8.46 14.01 4.20
CA ALA A 157 8.64 15.42 4.59
C ALA A 157 7.46 15.99 5.39
N ASP A 158 6.30 15.31 5.39
CA ASP A 158 5.03 15.88 5.81
C ASP A 158 4.37 15.09 6.97
N VAL A 159 5.15 14.27 7.70
CA VAL A 159 4.65 13.45 8.81
C VAL A 159 5.26 13.85 10.15
N ASP A 160 4.53 13.57 11.24
CA ASP A 160 4.99 13.85 12.59
C ASP A 160 6.13 12.91 13.00
N GLU A 161 6.03 11.62 12.66
CA GLU A 161 7.04 10.61 12.99
C GLU A 161 7.33 9.68 11.79
N LEU A 162 8.61 9.34 11.59
CA LEU A 162 9.02 8.28 10.67
C LEU A 162 9.27 6.99 11.47
N LEU A 163 8.61 5.90 11.10
CA LEU A 163 8.94 4.58 11.62
C LEU A 163 10.11 4.00 10.80
N VAL A 164 11.29 4.14 11.36
CA VAL A 164 12.56 3.83 10.69
C VAL A 164 13.05 2.45 11.09
N MET A 165 13.21 1.56 10.10
CA MET A 165 13.91 0.30 10.33
C MET A 165 15.41 0.54 10.23
N ALA A 166 16.12 0.43 11.35
CA ALA A 166 17.56 0.57 11.40
C ALA A 166 18.24 -0.70 11.94
N HIS A 167 19.47 -0.94 11.54
CA HIS A 167 20.26 -2.05 12.06
C HIS A 167 21.11 -1.62 13.25
N VAL A 168 20.85 -2.20 14.40
CA VAL A 168 21.69 -2.02 15.57
C VAL A 168 22.94 -2.89 15.42
N ARG A 169 24.12 -2.28 15.51
CA ARG A 169 25.42 -2.95 15.30
C ARG A 169 26.20 -3.23 16.57
N ALA A 170 25.82 -2.66 17.69
CA ALA A 170 26.59 -2.74 18.93
C ALA A 170 25.87 -3.55 20.01
N GLY A 171 26.65 -4.21 20.90
CA GLY A 171 26.15 -4.92 22.06
C GLY A 171 25.73 -6.37 21.81
N GLU A 172 25.08 -6.97 22.81
CA GLU A 172 24.54 -8.33 22.75
C GLU A 172 23.27 -8.44 21.91
N GLN A 173 22.56 -7.33 21.71
CA GLN A 173 21.30 -7.24 20.95
C GLN A 173 21.55 -6.60 19.59
N GLN A 174 22.02 -7.37 18.64
CA GLN A 174 22.23 -6.93 17.26
C GLN A 174 21.02 -7.31 16.38
N GLY A 175 20.67 -6.46 15.43
CA GLY A 175 19.62 -6.80 14.46
C GLY A 175 18.73 -5.62 14.07
N PRO A 176 17.73 -5.86 13.23
CA PRO A 176 16.78 -4.85 12.83
C PRO A 176 15.92 -4.41 14.01
N THR A 177 15.83 -3.10 14.17
CA THR A 177 15.10 -2.44 15.26
C THR A 177 14.27 -1.32 14.67
N LEU A 178 13.03 -1.18 15.11
CA LEU A 178 12.16 -0.11 14.71
C LEU A 178 12.30 1.10 15.63
N PHE A 179 12.53 2.28 15.03
CA PHE A 179 12.62 3.56 15.72
C PHE A 179 11.50 4.49 15.24
N ALA A 180 10.81 5.15 16.16
CA ALA A 180 9.90 6.25 15.87
C ALA A 180 10.67 7.56 15.91
N VAL A 181 11.10 8.07 14.77
CA VAL A 181 11.93 9.28 14.66
C VAL A 181 11.04 10.48 14.39
N PRO A 182 11.01 11.51 15.28
CA PRO A 182 10.25 12.72 15.02
C PRO A 182 10.70 13.40 13.72
N GLY A 183 9.75 13.84 12.88
CA GLY A 183 10.05 14.53 11.61
C GLY A 183 10.83 15.84 11.77
N SER A 184 10.79 16.41 12.97
CA SER A 184 11.54 17.63 13.33
C SER A 184 12.94 17.36 13.92
N SER A 185 13.41 16.11 13.94
CA SER A 185 14.69 15.75 14.55
C SER A 185 15.87 16.47 13.91
N SER A 186 16.78 17.00 14.73
CA SER A 186 18.04 17.59 14.25
C SER A 186 18.87 16.52 13.53
N GLY A 187 19.43 16.86 12.37
CA GLY A 187 20.19 15.92 11.53
C GLY A 187 19.34 15.08 10.57
N LEU A 188 18.01 15.15 10.66
CA LEU A 188 17.11 14.61 9.66
C LEU A 188 16.97 15.60 8.50
N MET A 189 17.19 15.14 7.27
CA MET A 189 17.01 15.93 6.06
C MET A 189 16.10 15.18 5.09
N THR A 190 15.08 15.87 4.58
CA THR A 190 14.15 15.33 3.59
C THR A 190 14.25 16.08 2.29
N ASN A 191 14.32 15.36 1.16
CA ASN A 191 14.35 15.95 -0.17
C ASN A 191 13.18 15.36 -0.97
N PRO A 192 12.16 16.17 -1.32
CA PRO A 192 10.98 15.68 -2.05
C PRO A 192 11.35 15.12 -3.42
N VAL A 193 10.76 13.98 -3.76
CA VAL A 193 10.92 13.28 -5.04
C VAL A 193 9.54 13.06 -5.66
N PRO A 194 9.28 13.65 -6.85
CA PRO A 194 8.01 13.43 -7.53
C PRO A 194 7.93 12.00 -8.07
N THR A 195 6.77 11.35 -7.91
CA THR A 195 6.51 10.00 -8.43
C THR A 195 5.57 10.04 -9.62
N ILE A 196 5.57 8.97 -10.42
CA ILE A 196 4.60 8.81 -11.52
C ILE A 196 3.16 8.72 -11.00
N GLY A 197 2.96 8.17 -9.79
CA GLY A 197 1.66 8.02 -9.15
C GLY A 197 1.05 9.33 -8.68
N GLY A 198 1.86 10.36 -8.50
CA GLY A 198 1.43 11.62 -7.89
C GLY A 198 1.64 11.65 -6.37
N ASP A 199 1.97 10.53 -5.74
CA ASP A 199 2.36 10.50 -4.33
C ASP A 199 3.60 11.35 -4.11
N ARG A 200 3.66 12.07 -2.98
CA ARG A 200 4.88 12.74 -2.55
C ARG A 200 5.76 11.77 -1.78
N CYS A 201 6.85 11.38 -2.39
CA CYS A 201 7.91 10.67 -1.71
C CYS A 201 9.06 11.62 -1.36
N SER A 202 9.91 11.21 -0.43
CA SER A 202 11.13 11.95 -0.10
C SER A 202 12.31 11.00 -0.02
N ASP A 203 13.46 11.43 -0.50
CA ASP A 203 14.72 10.85 -0.07
C ASP A 203 15.06 11.44 1.31
N VAL A 204 15.33 10.57 2.28
CA VAL A 204 15.56 10.93 3.69
C VAL A 204 17.01 10.61 4.05
N ALA A 205 17.73 11.56 4.62
CA ALA A 205 19.07 11.36 5.13
C ALA A 205 19.13 11.57 6.65
N PHE A 206 19.81 10.66 7.31
CA PHE A 206 20.07 10.66 8.75
C PHE A 206 21.55 10.98 8.98
N SER A 207 21.84 12.12 9.60
CA SER A 207 23.19 12.55 9.94
C SER A 207 23.27 12.77 11.44
N ARG A 208 23.70 11.74 12.17
CA ARG A 208 23.78 11.74 13.64
C ARG A 208 22.45 12.15 14.28
N VAL A 209 21.34 11.55 13.84
CA VAL A 209 20.01 11.80 14.42
C VAL A 209 19.95 11.13 15.78
N GLU A 210 19.87 11.93 16.84
CA GLU A 210 19.79 11.45 18.22
C GLU A 210 18.33 11.21 18.61
N VAL A 211 18.07 10.03 19.19
CA VAL A 211 16.78 9.65 19.77
C VAL A 211 17.00 8.94 21.10
N ASP A 212 16.12 9.14 22.06
CA ASP A 212 16.20 8.46 23.34
C ASP A 212 15.58 7.04 23.29
N ALA A 213 15.68 6.29 24.39
CA ALA A 213 15.20 4.93 24.46
C ALA A 213 13.66 4.80 24.27
N SER A 214 12.87 5.86 24.51
CA SER A 214 11.43 5.84 24.32
C SER A 214 10.99 5.84 22.84
N HIS A 215 11.94 6.13 21.96
CA HIS A 215 11.73 6.09 20.51
C HIS A 215 11.93 4.70 19.90
N VAL A 216 12.46 3.73 20.67
CA VAL A 216 12.46 2.32 20.23
C VAL A 216 11.04 1.79 20.29
N VAL A 217 10.59 1.19 19.19
CA VAL A 217 9.27 0.53 19.08
C VAL A 217 9.49 -0.97 19.07
N GLY A 218 9.03 -1.66 20.10
CA GLY A 218 9.36 -3.06 20.35
C GLY A 218 10.68 -3.24 21.10
N GLU A 219 11.33 -4.36 20.87
CA GLU A 219 12.60 -4.72 21.47
C GLU A 219 13.76 -4.56 20.48
N VAL A 220 14.93 -4.16 20.98
CA VAL A 220 16.13 -3.98 20.15
C VAL A 220 16.53 -5.31 19.50
N GLY A 221 16.75 -5.30 18.20
CA GLY A 221 17.16 -6.47 17.43
C GLY A 221 16.04 -7.47 17.08
N GLN A 222 14.81 -7.27 17.55
CA GLN A 222 13.75 -8.28 17.46
C GLN A 222 12.72 -8.01 16.34
N ALA A 223 12.91 -7.00 15.50
CA ALA A 223 11.93 -6.69 14.43
C ALA A 223 11.76 -7.82 13.41
N THR A 224 12.73 -8.71 13.25
CA THR A 224 12.62 -9.90 12.38
C THR A 224 11.50 -10.86 12.75
N GLU A 225 11.01 -10.84 13.98
CA GLU A 225 9.97 -11.74 14.45
C GLU A 225 8.59 -11.41 13.89
N TRP A 226 8.31 -10.13 13.69
CA TRP A 226 6.98 -9.65 13.27
C TRP A 226 6.97 -8.91 11.93
N LEU A 227 8.09 -8.32 11.51
CA LEU A 227 8.16 -7.52 10.27
C LEU A 227 7.74 -8.29 9.01
N PRO A 228 8.11 -9.58 8.81
CA PRO A 228 7.67 -10.33 7.64
C PRO A 228 6.14 -10.35 7.49
N ARG A 229 5.40 -10.57 8.60
CA ARG A 229 3.93 -10.56 8.59
C ARG A 229 3.38 -9.18 8.24
N VAL A 230 3.98 -8.10 8.75
CA VAL A 230 3.58 -6.72 8.42
C VAL A 230 3.76 -6.44 6.92
N ILE A 231 4.86 -6.91 6.34
CA ILE A 231 5.13 -6.78 4.90
C ILE A 231 4.12 -7.59 4.08
N ASP A 232 3.75 -8.79 4.51
CA ASP A 232 2.76 -9.61 3.81
C ASP A 232 1.36 -8.97 3.84
N VAL A 233 0.93 -8.40 4.98
CA VAL A 233 -0.28 -7.58 5.07
C VAL A 233 -0.21 -6.39 4.10
N GLY A 234 0.92 -5.67 4.09
CA GLY A 234 1.14 -4.56 3.16
C GLY A 234 1.03 -4.96 1.70
N ARG A 235 1.60 -6.12 1.32
CA ARG A 235 1.51 -6.68 -0.04
C ARG A 235 0.08 -6.93 -0.46
N VAL A 236 -0.71 -7.54 0.42
CA VAL A 236 -2.12 -7.87 0.16
C VAL A 236 -2.95 -6.59 -0.02
N VAL A 237 -2.79 -5.59 0.86
CA VAL A 237 -3.56 -4.34 0.76
C VAL A 237 -3.14 -3.49 -0.45
N ILE A 238 -1.85 -3.43 -0.78
CA ILE A 238 -1.38 -2.76 -2.00
C ILE A 238 -1.92 -3.47 -3.25
N ALA A 239 -1.97 -4.80 -3.24
CA ALA A 239 -2.57 -5.57 -4.33
C ALA A 239 -4.07 -5.27 -4.46
N ALA A 240 -4.81 -5.14 -3.35
CA ALA A 240 -6.21 -4.72 -3.34
C ALA A 240 -6.42 -3.35 -3.98
N GLU A 241 -5.59 -2.36 -3.64
CA GLU A 241 -5.64 -1.03 -4.25
C GLU A 241 -5.37 -1.08 -5.76
N MET A 242 -4.45 -1.93 -6.20
CA MET A 242 -4.21 -2.14 -7.65
C MET A 242 -5.42 -2.77 -8.35
N VAL A 243 -6.11 -3.73 -7.70
CA VAL A 243 -7.35 -4.35 -8.21
C VAL A 243 -8.43 -3.28 -8.35
N GLY A 244 -8.64 -2.45 -7.33
CA GLY A 244 -9.57 -1.33 -7.38
C GLY A 244 -9.28 -0.38 -8.55
N ALA A 245 -8.01 0.00 -8.73
CA ALA A 245 -7.59 0.85 -9.83
C ALA A 245 -7.85 0.21 -11.21
N ALA A 246 -7.57 -1.08 -11.35
CA ALA A 246 -7.86 -1.81 -12.58
C ALA A 246 -9.36 -1.90 -12.86
N ALA A 247 -10.17 -2.15 -11.83
CA ALA A 247 -11.63 -2.19 -11.94
C ALA A 247 -12.23 -0.84 -12.37
N GLY A 248 -11.71 0.27 -11.78
CA GLY A 248 -12.09 1.64 -12.18
C GLY A 248 -11.78 1.92 -13.66
N ALA A 249 -10.55 1.62 -14.09
CA ALA A 249 -10.15 1.78 -15.49
C ALA A 249 -11.00 0.93 -16.44
N LEU A 250 -11.29 -0.32 -16.06
CA LEU A 250 -12.15 -1.21 -16.86
C LEU A 250 -13.58 -0.70 -16.96
N SER A 251 -14.15 -0.21 -15.86
CA SER A 251 -15.50 0.40 -15.83
C SER A 251 -15.58 1.58 -16.79
N HIS A 252 -14.61 2.50 -16.72
CA HIS A 252 -14.53 3.64 -17.65
C HIS A 252 -14.37 3.21 -19.12
N ALA A 253 -13.53 2.21 -19.39
CA ALA A 253 -13.35 1.70 -20.74
C ALA A 253 -14.62 1.03 -21.28
N THR A 254 -15.36 0.33 -20.42
CA THR A 254 -16.63 -0.31 -20.77
C THR A 254 -17.72 0.74 -21.09
N HIS A 255 -17.82 1.78 -20.25
CA HIS A 255 -18.72 2.90 -20.50
C HIS A 255 -18.39 3.60 -21.82
N TRP A 256 -17.11 3.92 -22.04
CA TRP A 256 -16.65 4.51 -23.30
C TRP A 256 -16.99 3.64 -24.51
N ALA A 257 -16.75 2.35 -24.45
CA ALA A 257 -17.04 1.41 -25.52
C ALA A 257 -18.55 1.34 -25.84
N SER A 258 -19.42 1.53 -24.86
CA SER A 258 -20.87 1.52 -25.02
C SER A 258 -21.44 2.82 -25.64
N THR A 259 -20.75 3.95 -25.45
CA THR A 259 -21.22 5.29 -25.85
C THR A 259 -20.54 5.84 -27.10
N ARG A 260 -19.25 5.51 -27.31
CA ARG A 260 -18.47 6.00 -28.45
C ARG A 260 -18.92 5.33 -29.74
N VAL A 261 -19.36 6.13 -30.71
CA VAL A 261 -19.80 5.67 -32.03
C VAL A 261 -18.69 5.87 -33.06
N GLN A 262 -18.32 4.81 -33.74
CA GLN A 262 -17.48 4.79 -34.94
C GLN A 262 -18.02 3.70 -35.89
N PHE A 263 -17.80 3.86 -37.21
CA PHE A 263 -18.29 2.90 -38.21
C PHE A 263 -19.80 2.67 -38.11
N ASN A 264 -20.57 3.72 -37.77
CA ASN A 264 -22.04 3.72 -37.57
C ASN A 264 -22.57 2.83 -36.44
N ALA A 265 -21.73 2.44 -35.49
CA ALA A 265 -22.12 1.64 -34.34
C ALA A 265 -21.27 2.00 -33.10
N ALA A 266 -21.76 1.64 -31.91
CA ALA A 266 -20.95 1.70 -30.70
C ALA A 266 -19.72 0.79 -30.87
N ILE A 267 -18.53 1.28 -30.48
CA ILE A 267 -17.30 0.50 -30.66
C ILE A 267 -17.32 -0.82 -29.83
N GLY A 268 -18.11 -0.89 -28.75
CA GLY A 268 -18.36 -2.10 -27.98
C GLY A 268 -19.11 -3.21 -28.74
N SER A 269 -19.66 -2.93 -29.92
CA SER A 269 -20.22 -3.94 -30.82
C SER A 269 -19.16 -4.69 -31.64
N LEU A 270 -17.92 -4.21 -31.66
CA LEU A 270 -16.81 -4.81 -32.37
C LEU A 270 -16.19 -5.97 -31.55
N GLN A 271 -16.07 -7.16 -32.14
CA GLN A 271 -15.52 -8.35 -31.44
C GLN A 271 -14.13 -8.10 -30.85
N ALA A 272 -13.26 -7.34 -31.53
CA ALA A 272 -11.91 -7.02 -31.02
C ALA A 272 -11.97 -6.19 -29.72
N VAL A 273 -12.97 -5.34 -29.53
CA VAL A 273 -13.20 -4.59 -28.28
C VAL A 273 -13.80 -5.49 -27.21
N GLN A 274 -14.81 -6.31 -27.58
CA GLN A 274 -15.47 -7.26 -26.67
C GLN A 274 -14.50 -8.26 -26.07
N HIS A 275 -13.63 -8.87 -26.88
CA HIS A 275 -12.63 -9.84 -26.42
C HIS A 275 -11.65 -9.16 -25.44
N ARG A 276 -11.18 -7.96 -25.76
CA ARG A 276 -10.26 -7.21 -24.89
C ARG A 276 -10.89 -6.82 -23.54
N LEU A 277 -12.17 -6.43 -23.54
CA LEU A 277 -12.91 -6.17 -22.30
C LEU A 277 -13.12 -7.45 -21.48
N ALA A 278 -13.43 -8.58 -22.15
CA ALA A 278 -13.58 -9.87 -21.48
C ALA A 278 -12.28 -10.36 -20.84
N ASP A 279 -11.15 -10.27 -21.58
CA ASP A 279 -9.84 -10.63 -21.04
C ASP A 279 -9.46 -9.74 -19.84
N ALA A 280 -9.72 -8.43 -19.94
CA ALA A 280 -9.47 -7.49 -18.84
C ALA A 280 -10.36 -7.78 -17.62
N PHE A 281 -11.61 -8.18 -17.82
CA PHE A 281 -12.53 -8.58 -16.76
C PHE A 281 -12.03 -9.85 -16.04
N ILE A 282 -11.57 -10.87 -16.80
CA ILE A 282 -10.97 -12.09 -16.23
C ILE A 282 -9.75 -11.74 -15.38
N ASP A 283 -8.87 -10.85 -15.87
CA ASP A 283 -7.70 -10.40 -15.12
C ASP A 283 -8.08 -9.72 -13.79
N VAL A 284 -9.12 -8.86 -13.78
CA VAL A 284 -9.60 -8.18 -12.56
C VAL A 284 -10.16 -9.19 -11.56
N VAL A 285 -11.06 -10.09 -12.00
CA VAL A 285 -11.69 -11.08 -11.10
C VAL A 285 -10.64 -12.02 -10.50
N THR A 286 -9.72 -12.54 -11.33
CA THR A 286 -8.67 -13.44 -10.84
C THR A 286 -7.72 -12.73 -9.87
N ALA A 287 -7.40 -11.45 -10.13
CA ALA A 287 -6.58 -10.64 -9.23
C ALA A 287 -7.30 -10.41 -7.89
N GLN A 288 -8.59 -10.11 -7.92
CA GLN A 288 -9.42 -9.94 -6.73
C GLN A 288 -9.47 -11.22 -5.90
N ASP A 289 -9.77 -12.35 -6.53
CA ASP A 289 -9.83 -13.67 -5.85
C ASP A 289 -8.50 -13.99 -5.16
N SER A 290 -7.35 -13.73 -5.80
CA SER A 290 -6.04 -13.98 -5.22
C SER A 290 -5.76 -13.10 -4.00
N VAL A 291 -6.24 -11.85 -3.98
CA VAL A 291 -6.12 -10.93 -2.84
C VAL A 291 -6.95 -11.40 -1.66
N TYR A 292 -8.21 -11.78 -1.89
CA TYR A 292 -9.10 -12.26 -0.81
C TYR A 292 -8.66 -13.62 -0.26
N ASP A 293 -8.12 -14.50 -1.09
CA ASP A 293 -7.54 -15.77 -0.61
C ASP A 293 -6.35 -15.52 0.31
N ALA A 294 -5.40 -14.65 -0.09
CA ALA A 294 -4.26 -14.28 0.72
C ALA A 294 -4.67 -13.57 2.03
N ALA A 295 -5.67 -12.67 1.99
CA ALA A 295 -6.22 -12.03 3.18
C ALA A 295 -6.84 -13.06 4.13
N GLY A 296 -7.62 -14.00 3.62
CA GLY A 296 -8.23 -15.07 4.42
C GLY A 296 -7.22 -16.00 5.07
N ILE A 297 -6.07 -16.27 4.44
CA ILE A 297 -4.97 -17.03 5.05
C ILE A 297 -4.40 -16.23 6.24
N ILE A 298 -4.18 -14.93 6.08
CA ILE A 298 -3.70 -14.06 7.17
C ILE A 298 -4.71 -13.99 8.32
N ASP A 299 -6.00 -13.86 8.01
CA ASP A 299 -7.08 -13.78 9.00
C ASP A 299 -7.19 -15.05 9.86
N ARG A 300 -6.91 -16.22 9.27
CA ARG A 300 -6.81 -17.48 10.01
C ARG A 300 -5.53 -17.64 10.84
N GLY A 301 -4.61 -16.66 10.80
CA GLY A 301 -3.33 -16.73 11.50
C GLY A 301 -2.33 -17.70 10.88
N GLU A 302 -2.53 -18.13 9.65
CA GLU A 302 -1.67 -19.03 8.91
C GLU A 302 -0.44 -18.31 8.30
N GLU A 303 0.58 -19.09 7.87
CA GLU A 303 1.73 -18.55 7.13
C GLU A 303 1.29 -18.08 5.74
N ALA A 304 1.42 -16.79 5.47
CA ALA A 304 0.87 -16.17 4.28
C ALA A 304 1.91 -15.65 3.27
N ARG A 305 3.21 -15.80 3.57
CA ARG A 305 4.29 -15.23 2.76
C ARG A 305 4.18 -15.58 1.27
N VAL A 306 3.89 -16.84 0.96
CA VAL A 306 3.77 -17.31 -0.42
C VAL A 306 2.51 -16.74 -1.06
N ALA A 307 1.35 -16.84 -0.39
CA ALA A 307 0.09 -16.33 -0.89
C ALA A 307 0.11 -14.82 -1.10
N ALA A 308 0.66 -14.05 -0.17
CA ALA A 308 0.82 -12.60 -0.31
C ALA A 308 1.76 -12.22 -1.47
N ALA A 309 2.86 -12.96 -1.65
CA ALA A 309 3.77 -12.76 -2.77
C ALA A 309 3.11 -13.12 -4.12
N GLU A 310 2.34 -14.19 -4.18
CA GLU A 310 1.61 -14.62 -5.38
C GLU A 310 0.56 -13.60 -5.77
N ALA A 311 -0.31 -13.19 -4.83
CA ALA A 311 -1.34 -12.18 -5.06
C ALA A 311 -0.72 -10.87 -5.57
N LYS A 312 0.32 -10.35 -4.89
CA LYS A 312 0.98 -9.11 -5.30
C LYS A 312 1.67 -9.23 -6.67
N ALA A 313 2.32 -10.36 -6.97
CA ALA A 313 2.97 -10.58 -8.26
C ALA A 313 1.94 -10.66 -9.39
N TYR A 314 0.85 -11.41 -9.19
CA TYR A 314 -0.21 -11.54 -10.18
C TYR A 314 -0.91 -10.18 -10.43
N CYS A 315 -1.33 -9.49 -9.37
CA CYS A 315 -1.96 -8.16 -9.47
C CYS A 315 -1.04 -7.15 -10.17
N SER A 316 0.26 -7.18 -9.93
CA SER A 316 1.22 -6.29 -10.57
C SER A 316 1.21 -6.44 -12.11
N ASP A 317 1.07 -7.64 -12.63
CA ASP A 317 1.03 -7.87 -14.08
C ASP A 317 -0.38 -7.73 -14.65
N ALA A 318 -1.40 -8.28 -13.98
CA ALA A 318 -2.79 -8.26 -14.42
C ALA A 318 -3.34 -6.82 -14.49
N CYS A 319 -3.18 -6.04 -13.41
CA CYS A 319 -3.70 -4.66 -13.35
C CYS A 319 -2.99 -3.74 -14.37
N ARG A 320 -1.71 -3.96 -14.65
CA ARG A 320 -1.01 -3.26 -15.75
C ARG A 320 -1.61 -3.60 -17.11
N ARG A 321 -1.91 -4.88 -17.37
CA ARG A 321 -2.56 -5.30 -18.63
C ARG A 321 -3.94 -4.66 -18.78
N VAL A 322 -4.74 -4.65 -17.70
CA VAL A 322 -6.08 -4.07 -17.70
C VAL A 322 -6.03 -2.57 -18.00
N THR A 323 -5.21 -1.81 -17.28
CA THR A 323 -5.11 -0.37 -17.53
C THR A 323 -4.55 -0.03 -18.90
N ALA A 324 -3.61 -0.83 -19.43
CA ALA A 324 -3.14 -0.68 -20.81
C ALA A 324 -4.22 -1.03 -21.84
N ALA A 325 -5.03 -2.06 -21.60
CA ALA A 325 -6.17 -2.43 -22.45
C ALA A 325 -7.23 -1.30 -22.47
N ALA A 326 -7.50 -0.68 -21.31
CA ALA A 326 -8.40 0.46 -21.21
C ALA A 326 -7.94 1.63 -22.08
N HIS A 327 -6.65 2.02 -22.04
CA HIS A 327 -6.08 3.04 -22.93
C HIS A 327 -6.24 2.68 -24.41
N GLN A 328 -6.01 1.42 -24.77
CA GLN A 328 -6.15 0.96 -26.15
C GLN A 328 -7.61 1.06 -26.64
N ILE A 329 -8.61 0.81 -25.76
CA ILE A 329 -10.03 0.91 -26.10
C ILE A 329 -10.44 2.38 -26.26
N TRP A 330 -9.95 3.28 -25.45
CA TRP A 330 -10.16 4.72 -25.57
C TRP A 330 -9.47 5.31 -26.82
N GLY A 331 -8.38 4.69 -27.28
CA GLY A 331 -7.61 5.15 -28.44
C GLY A 331 -6.91 6.50 -28.15
N GLY A 332 -6.87 7.41 -29.13
CA GLY A 332 -6.21 8.70 -29.00
C GLY A 332 -6.74 9.58 -27.87
N GLU A 333 -8.01 9.49 -27.56
CA GLU A 333 -8.65 10.24 -26.48
C GLU A 333 -8.11 9.85 -25.09
N GLY A 334 -7.74 8.57 -24.89
CA GLY A 334 -7.27 8.05 -23.60
C GLY A 334 -5.88 8.54 -23.18
N ILE A 335 -5.15 9.26 -24.04
CA ILE A 335 -3.82 9.81 -23.72
C ILE A 335 -3.85 11.29 -23.34
N TYR A 336 -4.99 11.96 -23.44
CA TYR A 336 -5.12 13.35 -23.05
C TYR A 336 -5.20 13.51 -21.52
N SER A 337 -4.56 14.55 -20.99
CA SER A 337 -4.48 14.81 -19.55
C SER A 337 -5.79 15.30 -18.93
N ASP A 338 -6.75 15.72 -19.74
CA ASP A 338 -8.11 16.09 -19.33
C ASP A 338 -9.05 14.86 -19.17
N GLN A 339 -8.55 13.66 -19.51
CA GLN A 339 -9.26 12.41 -19.32
C GLN A 339 -8.72 11.66 -18.09
N PRO A 340 -9.58 11.05 -17.25
CA PRO A 340 -9.16 10.49 -15.97
C PRO A 340 -8.38 9.18 -16.10
N LEU A 341 -8.41 8.52 -17.26
CA LEU A 341 -7.90 7.15 -17.43
C LEU A 341 -6.43 6.99 -17.05
N HIS A 342 -5.60 8.02 -17.28
CA HIS A 342 -4.18 8.01 -16.93
C HIS A 342 -3.94 7.93 -15.40
N LEU A 343 -4.89 8.36 -14.57
CA LEU A 343 -4.76 8.34 -13.11
C LEU A 343 -4.67 6.90 -12.60
N TRP A 344 -5.57 6.02 -13.02
CA TRP A 344 -5.51 4.59 -12.65
C TRP A 344 -4.25 3.91 -13.16
N HIS A 345 -3.85 4.18 -14.41
CA HIS A 345 -2.63 3.59 -14.98
C HIS A 345 -1.37 4.02 -14.20
N ARG A 346 -1.25 5.31 -13.89
CA ARG A 346 -0.15 5.86 -13.11
C ARG A 346 -0.15 5.31 -11.68
N ARG A 347 -1.34 5.17 -11.05
CA ARG A 347 -1.46 4.58 -9.72
C ARG A 347 -0.97 3.14 -9.70
N VAL A 348 -1.44 2.29 -10.61
CA VAL A 348 -0.96 0.90 -10.74
C VAL A 348 0.55 0.87 -10.96
N ALA A 349 1.08 1.70 -11.86
CA ALA A 349 2.52 1.74 -12.16
C ALA A 349 3.37 2.11 -10.92
N ALA A 350 2.88 3.02 -10.08
CA ALA A 350 3.55 3.44 -8.85
C ALA A 350 3.53 2.34 -7.77
N LEU A 351 2.43 1.58 -7.67
CA LEU A 351 2.28 0.53 -6.66
C LEU A 351 3.05 -0.77 -7.00
N VAL A 352 3.36 -1.02 -8.27
CA VAL A 352 4.06 -2.24 -8.71
C VAL A 352 5.38 -2.50 -7.95
N PRO A 353 6.30 -1.54 -7.79
CA PRO A 353 7.58 -1.79 -7.15
C PRO A 353 7.51 -1.87 -5.61
N ILE A 354 6.43 -1.39 -4.98
CA ILE A 354 6.34 -1.27 -3.52
C ILE A 354 6.25 -2.67 -2.88
N LEU A 355 7.04 -2.90 -1.84
CA LEU A 355 7.16 -4.16 -1.08
C LEU A 355 7.53 -5.39 -1.93
N GLY A 356 8.31 -5.16 -2.97
CA GLY A 356 8.92 -6.20 -3.78
C GLY A 356 8.60 -6.10 -5.27
N SER A 357 9.63 -6.24 -6.09
CA SER A 357 9.46 -6.36 -7.54
C SER A 357 8.77 -7.67 -7.92
N VAL A 358 8.09 -7.71 -9.06
CA VAL A 358 7.47 -8.95 -9.59
C VAL A 358 8.48 -10.11 -9.63
N ARG A 359 9.75 -9.83 -9.97
CA ARG A 359 10.81 -10.84 -9.99
C ARG A 359 11.07 -11.41 -8.61
N ASN A 360 11.22 -10.57 -7.59
CA ASN A 360 11.47 -11.00 -6.21
C ASN A 360 10.30 -11.79 -5.65
N LEU A 361 9.07 -11.32 -5.88
CA LEU A 361 7.86 -12.01 -5.43
C LEU A 361 7.73 -13.39 -6.08
N ARG A 362 7.98 -13.50 -7.38
CA ARG A 362 8.01 -14.80 -8.08
C ARG A 362 9.11 -15.72 -7.59
N SER A 363 10.25 -15.19 -7.11
CA SER A 363 11.29 -16.03 -6.50
C SER A 363 10.84 -16.66 -5.19
N ILE A 364 10.04 -15.93 -4.39
CA ILE A 364 9.44 -16.48 -3.15
C ILE A 364 8.51 -17.66 -3.50
N VAL A 365 7.62 -17.48 -4.47
CA VAL A 365 6.70 -18.52 -4.93
C VAL A 365 7.46 -19.72 -5.50
N ALA A 366 8.45 -19.49 -6.37
CA ALA A 366 9.24 -20.56 -6.97
C ALA A 366 10.02 -21.37 -5.93
N ALA A 367 10.59 -20.71 -4.91
CA ALA A 367 11.31 -21.40 -3.84
C ALA A 367 10.38 -22.35 -3.06
N SER A 368 9.13 -21.97 -2.79
CA SER A 368 8.14 -22.83 -2.14
C SER A 368 7.82 -24.08 -2.98
N VAL A 369 7.50 -23.88 -4.27
CA VAL A 369 7.16 -25.00 -5.17
C VAL A 369 8.32 -25.98 -5.34
N LEU A 370 9.56 -25.47 -5.41
CA LEU A 370 10.75 -26.32 -5.56
C LEU A 370 11.10 -27.07 -4.28
N SER A 371 10.87 -26.50 -3.10
CA SER A 371 11.07 -27.18 -1.82
C SER A 371 10.11 -28.37 -1.65
N ASP A 372 8.85 -28.20 -2.03
CA ASP A 372 7.83 -29.24 -1.94
C ASP A 372 8.07 -30.39 -2.95
N SER A 373 8.66 -30.09 -4.12
CA SER A 373 9.01 -31.11 -5.12
C SER A 373 10.26 -31.93 -4.79
N GLY A 374 11.13 -31.44 -3.89
CA GLY A 374 12.33 -32.14 -3.42
C GLY A 374 12.08 -33.11 -2.25
N ALA A 375 10.88 -33.10 -1.68
CA ALA A 375 10.47 -33.93 -0.54
C ALA A 375 9.72 -35.22 -0.94
N GLN A 376 9.59 -35.52 -2.25
CA GLN A 376 9.06 -36.76 -2.81
C GLN A 376 10.21 -37.58 -3.43
#